data_9bdb9ccabaf0af3c3d71e218018e3b41
#
_entry.id   9bdb9ccabaf0af3c3d71e218018e3b41
#
_cell.length_a   1.000
_cell.length_b   1.000
_cell.length_c   1.000
_cell.angle_alpha   90.00
_cell.angle_beta   90.00
_cell.angle_gamma   90.00
#
_symmetry.space_group_name_H-M   'P 1'
#
loop_
_entity.id
_entity.type
_entity.pdbx_description
1 polymer ?
#
loop_
_entity_poly.entity_id
_entity_poly.type
_entity_poly.pdbx_seq_one_letter_code
_entity_poly.pdbx_strand_id
1 'polypeptide(L)'
;MTIKSWTDYFLDMAKTCSTRSNCLRAQVGAVIVGQDKKIKATGYNGTPSGVESCYERGECYRMKNNIPSGTCYETCRSIHAEQNAIIQAGQDRCMGSSMYIYGHNFICILCKRFIAQSGIVDVYLKKDDNSPIVHVLVEDIKRELEKPEPINV
;
A
#
# COMPACT_ATOMS: atom_id res chain seq x y z
N MET A 1 -10.33 29.42 -10.10
CA MET A 1 -9.32 28.42 -9.69
C MET A 1 -9.88 27.59 -8.55
N THR A 2 -9.80 26.29 -8.66
CA THR A 2 -10.25 25.36 -7.62
C THR A 2 -9.05 24.65 -7.02
N ILE A 3 -8.93 24.70 -5.69
CA ILE A 3 -7.87 24.00 -4.96
C ILE A 3 -8.34 22.57 -4.68
N LYS A 4 -7.50 21.58 -4.98
CA LYS A 4 -7.79 20.17 -4.65
C LYS A 4 -7.93 19.98 -3.15
N SER A 5 -8.79 19.05 -2.76
CA SER A 5 -8.82 18.56 -1.38
C SER A 5 -7.49 17.92 -1.02
N TRP A 6 -7.14 17.91 0.27
CA TRP A 6 -5.92 17.21 0.73
C TRP A 6 -5.94 15.73 0.36
N THR A 7 -7.10 15.09 0.45
CA THR A 7 -7.25 13.66 0.11
C THR A 7 -6.95 13.41 -1.36
N ASP A 8 -7.53 14.19 -2.27
CA ASP A 8 -7.27 14.05 -3.70
C ASP A 8 -5.81 14.37 -4.04
N TYR A 9 -5.24 15.40 -3.42
CA TYR A 9 -3.86 15.79 -3.63
C TYR A 9 -2.89 14.65 -3.27
N PHE A 10 -3.06 14.04 -2.09
CA PHE A 10 -2.17 12.95 -1.66
C PHE A 10 -2.43 11.64 -2.40
N LEU A 11 -3.66 11.38 -2.83
CA LEU A 11 -3.96 10.24 -3.72
C LEU A 11 -3.34 10.41 -5.11
N ASP A 12 -3.28 11.64 -5.65
CA ASP A 12 -2.57 11.92 -6.90
C ASP A 12 -1.05 11.70 -6.75
N MET A 13 -0.48 12.04 -5.59
CA MET A 13 0.92 11.74 -5.29
C MET A 13 1.15 10.22 -5.22
N ALA A 14 0.25 9.48 -4.58
CA ALA A 14 0.32 8.02 -4.53
C ALA A 14 0.19 7.42 -5.95
N LYS A 15 -0.67 7.97 -6.80
CA LYS A 15 -0.79 7.60 -8.21
C LYS A 15 0.54 7.80 -8.94
N THR A 16 1.20 8.92 -8.74
CA THR A 16 2.52 9.17 -9.33
C THR A 16 3.54 8.13 -8.84
N CYS A 17 3.55 7.82 -7.54
CA CYS A 17 4.43 6.79 -6.99
C CYS A 17 4.18 5.42 -7.64
N SER A 18 2.92 5.07 -7.91
CA SER A 18 2.56 3.78 -8.53
C SER A 18 3.18 3.59 -9.92
N THR A 19 3.47 4.66 -10.64
CA THR A 19 4.08 4.60 -11.97
C THR A 19 5.51 4.06 -11.97
N ARG A 20 6.16 4.01 -10.80
CA ARG A 20 7.50 3.43 -10.64
C ARG A 20 7.47 1.94 -10.29
N SER A 21 6.30 1.36 -10.06
CA SER A 21 6.20 -0.07 -9.79
C SER A 21 6.75 -0.90 -10.94
N ASN A 22 7.51 -1.93 -10.61
CA ASN A 22 8.03 -2.92 -11.56
C ASN A 22 7.30 -4.27 -11.44
N CYS A 23 6.11 -4.27 -10.84
CA CYS A 23 5.23 -5.43 -10.78
C CYS A 23 4.39 -5.52 -12.05
N LEU A 24 4.32 -6.69 -12.66
CA LEU A 24 3.53 -6.93 -13.88
C LEU A 24 2.04 -7.07 -13.61
N ARG A 25 1.66 -7.38 -12.36
CA ARG A 25 0.27 -7.67 -12.00
C ARG A 25 -0.51 -6.45 -11.55
N ALA A 26 0.11 -5.61 -10.72
CA ALA A 26 -0.54 -4.43 -10.17
C ALA A 26 0.51 -3.35 -9.87
N GLN A 27 0.21 -2.11 -10.21
CA GLN A 27 1.03 -0.96 -9.91
C GLN A 27 0.38 -0.19 -8.76
N VAL A 28 1.03 -0.20 -7.60
CA VAL A 28 0.52 0.41 -6.38
C VAL A 28 1.51 1.44 -5.86
N GLY A 29 0.99 2.57 -5.43
CA GLY A 29 1.76 3.63 -4.77
C GLY A 29 1.17 3.95 -3.40
N ALA A 30 2.03 4.31 -2.47
CA ALA A 30 1.64 4.72 -1.12
C ALA A 30 2.39 5.98 -0.70
N VAL A 31 1.70 6.85 0.03
CA VAL A 31 2.26 8.08 0.59
C VAL A 31 1.87 8.18 2.06
N ILE A 32 2.83 8.40 2.92
CA ILE A 32 2.61 8.65 4.36
C ILE A 32 2.67 10.15 4.61
N VAL A 33 1.64 10.68 5.25
CA VAL A 33 1.46 12.12 5.48
C VAL A 33 1.20 12.36 6.96
N GLY A 34 1.97 13.27 7.55
CA GLY A 34 1.80 13.68 8.94
C GLY A 34 0.56 14.55 9.15
N GLN A 35 0.20 14.78 10.43
CA GLN A 35 -0.87 15.69 10.80
C GLN A 35 -0.63 17.12 10.32
N ASP A 36 0.64 17.49 10.14
CA ASP A 36 1.08 18.79 9.59
C ASP A 36 0.90 18.90 8.05
N LYS A 37 0.26 17.90 7.42
CA LYS A 37 0.08 17.81 5.96
C LYS A 37 1.38 17.75 5.16
N LYS A 38 2.45 17.29 5.78
CA LYS A 38 3.74 17.09 5.11
C LYS A 38 3.96 15.60 4.82
N ILE A 39 4.46 15.32 3.62
CA ILE A 39 4.82 13.96 3.20
C ILE A 39 6.02 13.49 4.02
N LYS A 40 5.88 12.34 4.66
CA LYS A 40 6.94 11.71 5.46
C LYS A 40 7.70 10.65 4.67
N ALA A 41 7.01 9.91 3.81
CA ALA A 41 7.60 8.89 2.97
C ALA A 41 6.68 8.54 1.80
N THR A 42 7.27 7.91 0.80
CA THR A 42 6.55 7.34 -0.35
C THR A 42 6.95 5.89 -0.52
N GLY A 43 6.16 5.13 -1.24
CA GLY A 43 6.50 3.76 -1.60
C GLY A 43 5.75 3.32 -2.86
N TYR A 44 6.33 2.36 -3.55
CA TYR A 44 5.67 1.63 -4.62
C TYR A 44 6.02 0.15 -4.49
N ASN A 45 5.21 -0.72 -5.07
CA ASN A 45 5.45 -2.16 -4.99
C ASN A 45 6.49 -2.59 -6.01
N GLY A 46 7.38 -3.47 -5.57
CA GLY A 46 8.46 -4.00 -6.41
C GLY A 46 9.38 -4.90 -5.61
N THR A 47 10.29 -5.59 -6.30
CA THR A 47 11.29 -6.43 -5.66
C THR A 47 12.26 -5.59 -4.83
N PRO A 48 12.87 -6.19 -3.79
CA PRO A 48 13.91 -5.50 -3.02
C PRO A 48 15.04 -4.99 -3.92
N SER A 49 15.68 -3.90 -3.49
CA SER A 49 16.82 -3.33 -4.21
C SER A 49 17.89 -4.38 -4.48
N GLY A 50 18.38 -4.43 -5.71
CA GLY A 50 19.40 -5.42 -6.15
C GLY A 50 18.84 -6.79 -6.52
N VAL A 51 17.54 -7.01 -6.38
CA VAL A 51 16.86 -8.25 -6.83
C VAL A 51 16.18 -8.00 -8.18
N GLU A 52 16.39 -8.91 -9.13
CA GLU A 52 15.74 -8.85 -10.44
C GLU A 52 14.21 -8.71 -10.31
N SER A 53 13.65 -7.71 -10.95
CA SER A 53 12.22 -7.44 -10.92
C SER A 53 11.42 -8.39 -11.81
N CYS A 54 10.12 -8.48 -11.56
CA CYS A 54 9.22 -9.21 -12.46
C CYS A 54 9.19 -8.58 -13.85
N TYR A 55 9.33 -7.25 -13.93
CA TYR A 55 9.41 -6.52 -15.21
C TYR A 55 10.65 -6.93 -16.02
N GLU A 56 11.84 -6.95 -15.38
CA GLU A 56 13.08 -7.37 -16.01
C GLU A 56 13.04 -8.85 -16.44
N ARG A 57 12.48 -9.71 -15.59
CA ARG A 57 12.31 -11.13 -15.88
C ARG A 57 11.27 -11.39 -16.98
N GLY A 58 10.33 -10.49 -17.19
CA GLY A 58 9.24 -10.64 -18.16
C GLY A 58 8.14 -11.59 -17.71
N GLU A 59 8.15 -12.05 -16.45
CA GLU A 59 7.10 -12.94 -15.93
C GLU A 59 6.81 -12.69 -14.45
N CYS A 60 5.57 -12.98 -14.06
CA CYS A 60 5.12 -13.02 -12.69
C CYS A 60 4.75 -14.45 -12.31
N TYR A 61 5.43 -15.02 -11.32
CA TYR A 61 5.17 -16.39 -10.84
C TYR A 61 3.70 -16.60 -10.47
N ARG A 62 3.11 -15.65 -9.77
CA ARG A 62 1.72 -15.75 -9.31
C ARG A 62 0.72 -15.71 -10.46
N MET A 63 0.96 -14.90 -11.51
CA MET A 63 0.12 -14.90 -12.71
C MET A 63 0.29 -16.20 -13.48
N LYS A 64 1.52 -16.67 -13.66
CA LYS A 64 1.83 -17.90 -14.38
C LYS A 64 1.19 -19.14 -13.74
N ASN A 65 1.06 -19.16 -12.43
CA ASN A 65 0.49 -20.27 -11.69
C ASN A 65 -0.96 -20.02 -11.24
N ASN A 66 -1.64 -19.04 -11.82
CA ASN A 66 -3.05 -18.72 -11.56
C ASN A 66 -3.38 -18.52 -10.06
N ILE A 67 -2.44 -17.94 -9.28
CA ILE A 67 -2.64 -17.65 -7.87
C ILE A 67 -3.58 -16.45 -7.74
N PRO A 68 -4.72 -16.58 -7.02
CA PRO A 68 -5.67 -15.49 -6.86
C PRO A 68 -5.06 -14.27 -6.19
N SER A 69 -5.54 -13.07 -6.56
CA SER A 69 -5.16 -11.83 -5.90
C SER A 69 -5.53 -11.88 -4.41
N GLY A 70 -4.69 -11.32 -3.56
CA GLY A 70 -4.93 -11.28 -2.12
C GLY A 70 -4.50 -12.55 -1.37
N THR A 71 -3.94 -13.55 -2.05
CA THR A 71 -3.56 -14.84 -1.44
C THR A 71 -2.12 -15.22 -1.74
N CYS A 72 -1.55 -16.10 -0.91
CA CYS A 72 -0.24 -16.75 -1.13
C CYS A 72 0.88 -15.74 -1.42
N TYR A 73 0.97 -14.68 -0.64
CA TYR A 73 1.99 -13.64 -0.83
C TYR A 73 3.41 -14.14 -0.58
N GLU A 74 3.59 -15.25 0.13
CA GLU A 74 4.88 -15.91 0.30
C GLU A 74 5.52 -16.35 -1.02
N THR A 75 4.74 -16.46 -2.07
CA THR A 75 5.21 -16.76 -3.42
C THR A 75 5.54 -15.52 -4.23
N CYS A 76 5.29 -14.32 -3.70
CA CYS A 76 5.56 -13.05 -4.35
C CYS A 76 6.92 -12.48 -3.89
N ARG A 77 7.76 -12.10 -4.84
CA ARG A 77 9.08 -11.50 -4.55
C ARG A 77 8.99 -10.00 -4.27
N SER A 78 7.85 -9.38 -4.54
CA SER A 78 7.69 -7.95 -4.36
C SER A 78 7.37 -7.58 -2.91
N ILE A 79 7.95 -6.48 -2.46
CA ILE A 79 7.52 -5.77 -1.27
C ILE A 79 6.35 -4.87 -1.67
N HIS A 80 5.33 -4.78 -0.84
CA HIS A 80 4.16 -3.96 -1.11
C HIS A 80 4.48 -2.45 -0.97
N ALA A 81 3.72 -1.61 -1.63
CA ALA A 81 3.90 -0.16 -1.58
C ALA A 81 3.82 0.38 -0.14
N GLU A 82 2.85 -0.13 0.63
CA GLU A 82 2.64 0.22 2.03
C GLU A 82 3.86 -0.13 2.89
N GLN A 83 4.41 -1.32 2.69
CA GLN A 83 5.60 -1.78 3.40
C GLN A 83 6.82 -0.92 3.07
N ASN A 84 7.04 -0.61 1.79
CA ASN A 84 8.13 0.26 1.36
C ASN A 84 8.02 1.67 1.94
N ALA A 85 6.81 2.23 1.97
CA ALA A 85 6.58 3.55 2.57
C ALA A 85 6.89 3.53 4.08
N ILE A 86 6.48 2.49 4.80
CA ILE A 86 6.75 2.33 6.24
C ILE A 86 8.25 2.16 6.49
N ILE A 87 8.94 1.35 5.69
CA ILE A 87 10.40 1.18 5.80
C ILE A 87 11.11 2.51 5.60
N GLN A 88 10.72 3.29 4.60
CA GLN A 88 11.32 4.59 4.32
C GLN A 88 11.04 5.61 5.43
N ALA A 89 9.82 5.64 5.96
CA ALA A 89 9.44 6.57 7.02
C ALA A 89 10.13 6.25 8.35
N GLY A 90 10.20 4.96 8.69
CA GLY A 90 10.47 4.52 10.04
C GLY A 90 9.29 4.77 10.98
N GLN A 91 9.26 4.09 12.12
CA GLN A 91 8.12 4.16 13.04
C GLN A 91 7.85 5.59 13.53
N ASP A 92 8.88 6.36 13.85
CA ASP A 92 8.72 7.71 14.38
C ASP A 92 7.91 8.62 13.45
N ARG A 93 8.14 8.53 12.15
CA ARG A 93 7.40 9.33 11.16
C ARG A 93 6.04 8.76 10.82
N CYS A 94 5.82 7.47 11.06
CA CYS A 94 4.51 6.84 10.90
C CYS A 94 3.54 7.21 12.03
N MET A 95 4.04 7.44 13.23
CA MET A 95 3.22 7.72 14.42
C MET A 95 2.27 8.89 14.18
N GLY A 96 0.96 8.65 14.31
CA GLY A 96 -0.09 9.66 14.12
C GLY A 96 -0.31 10.10 12.68
N SER A 97 0.38 9.48 11.70
CA SER A 97 0.26 9.83 10.28
C SER A 97 -0.90 9.11 9.61
N SER A 98 -1.30 9.61 8.44
CA SER A 98 -2.23 8.97 7.52
C SER A 98 -1.48 8.34 6.34
N MET A 99 -2.02 7.27 5.77
CA MET A 99 -1.49 6.66 4.55
C MET A 99 -2.48 6.80 3.41
N TYR A 100 -1.97 7.14 2.22
CA TYR A 100 -2.75 7.26 0.99
C TYR A 100 -2.25 6.23 -0.01
N ILE A 101 -3.15 5.39 -0.53
CA ILE A 101 -2.81 4.27 -1.42
C ILE A 101 -3.58 4.41 -2.73
N TYR A 102 -2.87 4.32 -3.85
CA TYR A 102 -3.46 4.26 -5.18
C TYR A 102 -3.09 2.93 -5.85
N GLY A 103 -4.07 2.31 -6.52
CA GLY A 103 -3.91 1.07 -7.25
C GLY A 103 -4.65 -0.12 -6.62
N HIS A 104 -5.15 0.03 -5.40
CA HIS A 104 -5.98 -0.95 -4.69
C HIS A 104 -7.14 -0.29 -3.97
N ASN A 105 -8.19 -1.09 -3.69
CA ASN A 105 -9.31 -0.71 -2.84
C ASN A 105 -9.40 -1.56 -1.55
N PHE A 106 -8.38 -2.35 -1.26
CA PHE A 106 -8.27 -3.16 -0.06
C PHE A 106 -6.83 -3.17 0.46
N ILE A 107 -6.67 -3.51 1.73
CA ILE A 107 -5.38 -3.68 2.39
C ILE A 107 -5.21 -5.19 2.68
N CYS A 108 -4.12 -5.79 2.19
CA CYS A 108 -3.84 -7.21 2.46
C CYS A 108 -3.50 -7.44 3.93
N ILE A 109 -3.66 -8.68 4.40
CA ILE A 109 -3.43 -9.04 5.80
C ILE A 109 -2.02 -8.71 6.29
N LEU A 110 -1.01 -8.86 5.43
CA LEU A 110 0.38 -8.52 5.78
C LEU A 110 0.51 -7.02 6.04
N CYS A 111 0.00 -6.18 5.13
CA CYS A 111 0.05 -4.73 5.27
C CYS A 111 -0.79 -4.23 6.44
N LYS A 112 -1.92 -4.86 6.75
CA LYS A 112 -2.73 -4.53 7.94
C LYS A 112 -1.90 -4.64 9.22
N ARG A 113 -1.11 -5.70 9.37
CA ARG A 113 -0.22 -5.90 10.53
C ARG A 113 0.84 -4.80 10.61
N PHE A 114 1.50 -4.50 9.50
CA PHE A 114 2.52 -3.44 9.44
C PHE A 114 1.94 -2.06 9.74
N ILE A 115 0.81 -1.72 9.15
CA ILE A 115 0.13 -0.44 9.37
C ILE A 115 -0.30 -0.30 10.83
N ALA A 116 -0.90 -1.35 11.42
CA ALA A 116 -1.32 -1.34 12.82
C ALA A 116 -0.13 -1.14 13.78
N GLN A 117 1.00 -1.79 13.49
CA GLN A 117 2.21 -1.69 14.33
C GLN A 117 2.93 -0.35 14.16
N SER A 118 2.85 0.28 12.98
CA SER A 118 3.60 1.50 12.67
C SER A 118 3.12 2.76 13.39
N GLY A 119 1.88 2.76 13.89
CA GLY A 119 1.26 3.94 14.51
C GLY A 119 0.51 4.85 13.55
N ILE A 120 0.35 4.46 12.28
CA ILE A 120 -0.54 5.12 11.33
C ILE A 120 -1.97 5.04 11.88
N VAL A 121 -2.75 6.12 11.71
CA VAL A 121 -4.09 6.24 12.33
C VAL A 121 -5.22 5.97 11.36
N ASP A 122 -5.05 6.26 10.08
CA ASP A 122 -6.04 5.97 9.04
C ASP A 122 -5.40 5.78 7.67
N VAL A 123 -6.16 5.18 6.76
CA VAL A 123 -5.74 4.87 5.39
C VAL A 123 -6.83 5.31 4.41
N TYR A 124 -6.43 5.98 3.35
CA TYR A 124 -7.27 6.32 2.21
C TYR A 124 -6.84 5.52 1.01
N LEU A 125 -7.78 4.84 0.34
CA LEU A 125 -7.49 4.01 -0.82
C LEU A 125 -8.32 4.44 -2.02
N LYS A 126 -7.71 4.37 -3.19
CA LYS A 126 -8.37 4.56 -4.48
C LYS A 126 -7.80 3.56 -5.48
N LYS A 127 -8.65 2.72 -6.05
CA LYS A 127 -8.22 1.67 -6.97
C LYS A 127 -7.76 2.25 -8.31
N ASP A 128 -8.52 3.18 -8.86
CA ASP A 128 -8.28 3.84 -10.14
C ASP A 128 -9.00 5.19 -10.17
N ASP A 129 -8.85 5.94 -11.27
CA ASP A 129 -9.43 7.29 -11.38
C ASP A 129 -10.96 7.32 -11.31
N ASN A 130 -11.62 6.23 -11.65
CA ASN A 130 -13.08 6.12 -11.69
C ASN A 130 -13.68 5.44 -10.44
N SER A 131 -12.83 4.96 -9.53
CA SER A 131 -13.26 4.28 -8.31
C SER A 131 -13.49 5.27 -7.17
N PRO A 132 -14.41 4.95 -6.24
CA PRO A 132 -14.61 5.76 -5.04
C PRO A 132 -13.40 5.68 -4.10
N ILE A 133 -13.25 6.70 -3.26
CA ILE A 133 -12.26 6.70 -2.19
C ILE A 133 -12.80 5.87 -1.03
N VAL A 134 -11.98 4.94 -0.54
CA VAL A 134 -12.26 4.13 0.65
C VAL A 134 -11.43 4.67 1.80
N HIS A 135 -12.07 4.99 2.92
CA HIS A 135 -11.40 5.46 4.14
C HIS A 135 -11.51 4.40 5.22
N VAL A 136 -10.38 3.99 5.78
CA VAL A 136 -10.29 2.94 6.80
C VAL A 136 -9.59 3.49 8.03
N LEU A 137 -10.21 3.35 9.20
CA LEU A 137 -9.59 3.67 10.48
C LEU A 137 -8.72 2.49 10.93
N VAL A 138 -7.50 2.77 11.39
CA VAL A 138 -6.58 1.72 11.86
C VAL A 138 -7.12 1.01 13.09
N GLU A 139 -7.91 1.67 13.93
CA GLU A 139 -8.60 1.01 15.06
C GLU A 139 -9.54 -0.10 14.58
N ASP A 140 -10.19 0.06 13.42
CA ASP A 140 -11.01 -1.01 12.83
C ASP A 140 -10.15 -2.16 12.32
N ILE A 141 -8.98 -1.87 11.74
CA ILE A 141 -8.00 -2.90 11.36
C ILE A 141 -7.56 -3.70 12.59
N LYS A 142 -7.26 -3.03 13.71
CA LYS A 142 -6.86 -3.71 14.95
C LYS A 142 -7.95 -4.65 15.46
N ARG A 143 -9.22 -4.21 15.43
CA ARG A 143 -10.36 -5.07 15.80
C ARG A 143 -10.49 -6.29 14.89
N GLU A 144 -10.22 -6.14 13.59
CA GLU A 144 -10.20 -7.27 12.67
C GLU A 144 -9.09 -8.27 13.04
N LEU A 145 -7.91 -7.77 13.40
CA LEU A 145 -6.75 -8.59 13.78
C LEU A 145 -6.95 -9.34 15.11
N GLU A 146 -7.87 -8.90 15.96
CA GLU A 146 -8.24 -9.58 17.20
C GLU A 146 -9.17 -10.78 16.98
N LYS A 147 -9.82 -10.86 15.82
CA LYS A 147 -10.72 -11.99 15.48
C LYS A 147 -9.89 -13.23 15.15
N PRO A 148 -10.46 -14.42 15.33
CA PRO A 148 -9.82 -15.65 14.85
C PRO A 148 -9.47 -15.52 13.37
N GLU A 149 -8.26 -15.91 13.01
CA GLU A 149 -7.80 -15.84 11.63
C GLU A 149 -8.69 -16.67 10.72
N PRO A 150 -9.05 -16.16 9.53
CA PRO A 150 -9.72 -16.99 8.54
C PRO A 150 -8.76 -18.11 8.11
N ILE A 151 -9.30 -19.31 8.03
CA ILE A 151 -8.54 -20.53 7.71
C ILE A 151 -7.92 -20.48 6.30
N ASN A 152 -8.43 -19.60 5.45
CA ASN A 152 -7.93 -19.41 4.08
C ASN A 152 -7.33 -18.00 3.94
N VAL A 153 -6.06 -17.93 4.02
CA VAL A 153 -5.28 -16.71 3.71
C VAL A 153 -4.60 -16.89 2.37
#